data_faadd560cc13d565b5f6405507ad7aaf
#
_entry.id   faadd560cc13d565b5f6405507ad7aaf
#
_cell.length_a   1.000
_cell.length_b   1.000
_cell.length_c   1.000
_cell.angle_alpha   90.00
_cell.angle_beta   90.00
_cell.angle_gamma   90.00
#
_symmetry.space_group_name_H-M   'P 1'
#
loop_
_entity.id
_entity.type
_entity.pdbx_description
1 polymer ?
#
loop_
_entity_poly.entity_id
_entity_poly.type
_entity_poly.pdbx_seq_one_letter_code
_entity_poly.pdbx_strand_id
1 'polypeptide(L)'
;MDETKGDCFHCHGSDKNPLWTDNKFHNNGLDASFSDIGLAKTTGDPADMGKFKSPSLRNLAFTAPYMHDGRFSTLEEVINQYSEGLKASLTIDPLMKKVSLGGVKLSTQEKSDLKAFLLSLSDSEFISNPAFQKE
;
A
#
# COMPACT_ATOMS: atom_id res chain seq x y z
N MET A 1 12.35 2.57 -11.01
CA MET A 1 12.26 1.71 -9.80
C MET A 1 12.99 0.43 -10.12
N ASP A 2 13.92 0.03 -9.29
CA ASP A 2 14.65 -1.21 -9.49
C ASP A 2 13.70 -2.39 -9.20
N GLU A 3 13.33 -3.14 -10.25
CA GLU A 3 12.46 -4.32 -10.17
C GLU A 3 13.03 -5.42 -9.24
N THR A 4 14.30 -5.31 -8.88
CA THR A 4 14.96 -6.27 -7.99
C THR A 4 14.64 -6.04 -6.51
N LYS A 5 14.19 -4.85 -6.11
CA LYS A 5 13.98 -4.48 -4.71
C LYS A 5 12.55 -4.09 -4.37
N GLY A 6 11.98 -3.09 -5.00
CA GLY A 6 10.67 -2.56 -4.62
C GLY A 6 9.65 -2.67 -5.74
N ASP A 7 8.89 -3.73 -5.78
CA ASP A 7 7.94 -4.10 -6.84
C ASP A 7 6.56 -3.40 -6.70
N CYS A 8 6.53 -2.23 -6.08
CA CYS A 8 5.32 -1.50 -5.70
C CYS A 8 4.44 -1.10 -6.90
N PHE A 9 5.05 -0.93 -8.09
CA PHE A 9 4.37 -0.47 -9.30
C PHE A 9 3.33 -1.47 -9.83
N HIS A 10 3.40 -2.73 -9.47
CA HIS A 10 2.42 -3.72 -9.91
C HIS A 10 1.01 -3.44 -9.38
N CYS A 11 0.90 -2.92 -8.17
CA CYS A 11 -0.38 -2.57 -7.56
C CYS A 11 -0.66 -1.06 -7.61
N HIS A 12 0.39 -0.23 -7.58
CA HIS A 12 0.25 1.22 -7.53
C HIS A 12 0.49 1.92 -8.86
N GLY A 13 0.89 1.17 -9.91
CA GLY A 13 1.17 1.73 -11.22
C GLY A 13 2.51 2.45 -11.31
N SER A 14 2.76 3.07 -12.47
CA SER A 14 4.00 3.78 -12.79
C SER A 14 3.71 5.23 -13.18
N ASP A 15 4.71 5.92 -13.69
CA ASP A 15 4.63 7.27 -14.26
C ASP A 15 3.54 7.46 -15.33
N LYS A 16 3.07 6.36 -15.93
CA LYS A 16 1.94 6.35 -16.88
C LYS A 16 0.57 6.26 -16.22
N ASN A 17 0.51 6.06 -14.90
CA ASN A 17 -0.74 5.99 -14.15
C ASN A 17 -0.83 7.16 -13.16
N PRO A 18 -1.50 8.27 -13.53
CA PRO A 18 -1.54 9.48 -12.71
C PRO A 18 -2.25 9.30 -11.37
N LEU A 19 -3.01 8.23 -11.21
CA LEU A 19 -3.68 7.91 -9.94
C LEU A 19 -2.83 7.06 -9.00
N TRP A 20 -1.75 6.46 -9.49
CA TRP A 20 -0.88 5.57 -8.71
C TRP A 20 -1.65 4.47 -7.97
N THR A 21 -2.57 3.81 -8.68
CA THR A 21 -3.33 2.63 -8.23
C THR A 21 -3.82 1.84 -9.44
N ASP A 22 -3.86 0.52 -9.33
CA ASP A 22 -4.47 -0.34 -10.34
C ASP A 22 -5.99 -0.54 -10.10
N ASN A 23 -6.51 -0.01 -8.98
CA ASN A 23 -7.90 -0.15 -8.52
C ASN A 23 -8.36 -1.60 -8.26
N LYS A 24 -7.43 -2.55 -8.14
CA LYS A 24 -7.73 -3.96 -7.84
C LYS A 24 -7.61 -4.27 -6.36
N PHE A 25 -8.00 -5.47 -5.99
CA PHE A 25 -7.94 -5.98 -4.62
C PHE A 25 -6.76 -6.93 -4.48
N HIS A 26 -5.92 -6.69 -3.48
CA HIS A 26 -4.71 -7.45 -3.19
C HIS A 26 -4.62 -7.79 -1.71
N ASN A 27 -4.05 -8.95 -1.40
CA ASN A 27 -3.55 -9.24 -0.07
C ASN A 27 -2.06 -8.88 -0.03
N ASN A 28 -1.75 -7.80 0.66
CA ASN A 28 -0.42 -7.20 0.70
C ASN A 28 0.52 -7.79 1.77
N GLY A 29 0.13 -8.87 2.43
CA GLY A 29 0.96 -9.51 3.46
C GLY A 29 1.03 -8.75 4.78
N LEU A 30 0.00 -7.98 5.12
CA LEU A 30 -0.08 -7.26 6.39
C LEU A 30 -0.29 -8.23 7.57
N ASP A 31 -1.13 -9.24 7.39
CA ASP A 31 -1.49 -10.22 8.40
C ASP A 31 -1.36 -11.66 7.89
N ALA A 32 -0.97 -12.57 8.79
CA ALA A 32 -0.92 -14.02 8.51
C ALA A 32 -2.30 -14.68 8.68
N SER A 33 -3.15 -14.11 9.52
CA SER A 33 -4.55 -14.51 9.75
C SER A 33 -5.43 -13.27 9.79
N PHE A 34 -6.69 -13.40 9.39
CA PHE A 34 -7.55 -12.26 9.12
C PHE A 34 -8.67 -12.14 10.17
N SER A 35 -8.66 -11.06 10.95
CA SER A 35 -9.82 -10.61 11.74
C SER A 35 -10.83 -9.88 10.85
N ASP A 36 -10.34 -9.09 9.88
CA ASP A 36 -11.13 -8.55 8.79
C ASP A 36 -10.83 -9.35 7.52
N ILE A 37 -11.84 -10.02 6.99
CA ILE A 37 -11.70 -10.88 5.81
C ILE A 37 -11.72 -10.11 4.48
N GLY A 38 -11.84 -8.77 4.52
CA GLY A 38 -11.75 -7.93 3.35
C GLY A 38 -12.80 -8.25 2.28
N LEU A 39 -12.36 -8.35 1.02
CA LEU A 39 -13.23 -8.60 -0.14
C LEU A 39 -14.11 -9.85 0.01
N ALA A 40 -13.62 -10.90 0.68
CA ALA A 40 -14.38 -12.13 0.91
C ALA A 40 -15.69 -11.89 1.66
N LYS A 41 -15.80 -10.81 2.45
CA LYS A 41 -17.04 -10.42 3.12
C LYS A 41 -18.17 -10.11 2.12
N THR A 42 -17.82 -9.65 0.95
CA THR A 42 -18.78 -9.30 -0.12
C THR A 42 -18.95 -10.43 -1.11
N THR A 43 -17.88 -11.08 -1.52
CA THR A 43 -17.92 -12.13 -2.56
C THR A 43 -18.33 -13.50 -2.02
N GLY A 44 -18.08 -13.77 -0.74
CA GLY A 44 -18.22 -15.09 -0.15
C GLY A 44 -17.14 -16.09 -0.60
N ASP A 45 -16.18 -15.68 -1.42
CA ASP A 45 -15.11 -16.54 -1.92
C ASP A 45 -13.93 -16.57 -0.92
N PRO A 46 -13.55 -17.76 -0.38
CA PRO A 46 -12.38 -17.89 0.47
C PRO A 46 -11.07 -17.44 -0.17
N ALA A 47 -10.96 -17.47 -1.50
CA ALA A 47 -9.79 -16.97 -2.23
C ALA A 47 -9.62 -15.44 -2.12
N ASP A 48 -10.67 -14.72 -1.71
CA ASP A 48 -10.65 -13.27 -1.54
C ASP A 48 -10.38 -12.82 -0.10
N MET A 49 -10.11 -13.74 0.81
CA MET A 49 -9.80 -13.41 2.21
C MET A 49 -8.56 -12.52 2.32
N GLY A 50 -8.68 -11.46 3.11
CA GLY A 50 -7.59 -10.51 3.39
C GLY A 50 -7.20 -9.62 2.19
N LYS A 51 -7.98 -9.61 1.12
CA LYS A 51 -7.78 -8.69 0.00
C LYS A 51 -8.48 -7.37 0.25
N PHE A 52 -7.75 -6.28 0.07
CA PHE A 52 -8.24 -4.90 0.13
C PHE A 52 -7.87 -4.15 -1.13
N LYS A 53 -8.66 -3.13 -1.47
CA LYS A 53 -8.43 -2.34 -2.67
C LYS A 53 -7.12 -1.56 -2.56
N SER A 54 -6.28 -1.63 -3.60
CA SER A 54 -5.06 -0.81 -3.70
C SER A 54 -5.46 0.67 -3.72
N PRO A 55 -5.01 1.47 -2.72
CA PRO A 55 -5.32 2.90 -2.70
C PRO A 55 -4.42 3.68 -3.66
N SER A 56 -4.85 4.90 -4.02
CA SER A 56 -3.99 5.86 -4.67
C SER A 56 -2.83 6.26 -3.74
N LEU A 57 -1.63 6.44 -4.31
CA LEU A 57 -0.50 7.01 -3.57
C LEU A 57 -0.50 8.55 -3.55
N ARG A 58 -1.42 9.19 -4.27
CA ARG A 58 -1.54 10.66 -4.24
C ARG A 58 -2.02 11.12 -2.87
N ASN A 59 -1.44 12.24 -2.42
CA ASN A 59 -1.84 12.92 -1.17
C ASN A 59 -1.65 12.10 0.11
N LEU A 60 -0.76 11.09 0.10
CA LEU A 60 -0.48 10.28 1.29
C LEU A 60 -0.05 11.11 2.52
N ALA A 61 0.58 12.29 2.32
CA ALA A 61 0.94 13.18 3.43
C ALA A 61 -0.26 13.62 4.29
N PHE A 62 -1.48 13.53 3.74
CA PHE A 62 -2.69 14.07 4.37
C PHE A 62 -3.72 12.98 4.74
N THR A 63 -3.42 11.69 4.48
CA THR A 63 -4.39 10.60 4.60
C THR A 63 -4.08 9.60 5.71
N ALA A 64 -3.19 9.94 6.64
CA ALA A 64 -2.98 9.12 7.85
C ALA A 64 -4.29 9.00 8.66
N PRO A 65 -4.54 7.88 9.36
CA PRO A 65 -3.67 6.69 9.49
C PRO A 65 -3.76 5.76 8.28
N TYR A 66 -2.77 4.86 8.13
CA TYR A 66 -2.59 4.00 6.96
C TYR A 66 -2.99 2.55 7.23
N MET A 67 -3.11 1.78 6.14
CA MET A 67 -3.69 0.44 6.00
C MET A 67 -5.22 0.46 6.12
N HIS A 68 -5.85 -0.70 5.84
CA HIS A 68 -7.32 -0.81 5.85
C HIS A 68 -7.93 -0.58 7.24
N ASP A 69 -7.16 -0.82 8.29
CA ASP A 69 -7.58 -0.69 9.70
C ASP A 69 -6.95 0.51 10.43
N GLY A 70 -6.15 1.32 9.73
CA GLY A 70 -5.54 2.51 10.30
C GLY A 70 -4.43 2.25 11.33
N ARG A 71 -3.82 1.06 11.34
CA ARG A 71 -2.84 0.68 12.37
C ARG A 71 -1.53 1.46 12.35
N PHE A 72 -1.17 2.09 11.25
CA PHE A 72 0.06 2.88 11.12
C PHE A 72 -0.24 4.37 11.03
N SER A 73 0.45 5.15 11.84
CA SER A 73 0.29 6.60 11.92
C SER A 73 1.24 7.35 10.99
N THR A 74 2.31 6.71 10.54
CA THR A 74 3.38 7.32 9.75
C THR A 74 3.71 6.53 8.49
N LEU A 75 4.23 7.23 7.46
CA LEU A 75 4.72 6.57 6.24
C LEU A 75 5.93 5.68 6.50
N GLU A 76 6.75 6.02 7.51
CA GLU A 76 7.87 5.20 7.94
C GLU A 76 7.43 3.82 8.40
N GLU A 77 6.36 3.75 9.18
CA GLU A 77 5.79 2.46 9.63
C GLU A 77 5.29 1.63 8.44
N VAL A 78 4.63 2.27 7.47
CA VAL A 78 4.20 1.61 6.23
C VAL A 78 5.40 1.09 5.43
N ILE A 79 6.43 1.91 5.23
CA ILE A 79 7.64 1.52 4.50
C ILE A 79 8.37 0.37 5.23
N ASN A 80 8.44 0.43 6.56
CA ASN A 80 9.03 -0.64 7.38
C ASN A 80 8.23 -1.94 7.27
N GLN A 81 6.89 -1.88 7.24
CA GLN A 81 6.06 -3.06 7.02
C GLN A 81 6.41 -3.76 5.69
N TYR A 82 6.50 -3.03 4.59
CA TYR A 82 6.87 -3.61 3.30
C TYR A 82 8.35 -4.03 3.24
N SER A 83 9.22 -3.34 3.97
CA SER A 83 10.66 -3.68 4.03
C SER A 83 10.93 -4.95 4.83
N GLU A 84 10.26 -5.17 5.97
CA GLU A 84 10.67 -6.16 6.96
C GLU A 84 9.53 -6.92 7.65
N GLY A 85 8.28 -6.46 7.48
CA GLY A 85 7.12 -6.93 8.24
C GLY A 85 6.14 -7.81 7.46
N LEU A 86 6.43 -8.20 6.21
CA LEU A 86 5.52 -9.00 5.40
C LEU A 86 5.27 -10.38 6.00
N LYS A 87 4.01 -10.78 6.02
CA LYS A 87 3.56 -12.07 6.54
C LYS A 87 2.93 -12.92 5.43
N ALA A 88 3.33 -14.17 5.37
CA ALA A 88 2.72 -15.15 4.46
C ALA A 88 1.32 -15.55 4.95
N SER A 89 0.41 -15.75 4.01
CA SER A 89 -0.94 -16.27 4.25
C SER A 89 -1.40 -17.08 3.03
N LEU A 90 -2.51 -17.82 3.16
CA LEU A 90 -3.02 -18.66 2.07
C LEU A 90 -3.44 -17.87 0.82
N THR A 91 -3.83 -16.62 0.99
CA THR A 91 -4.34 -15.75 -0.08
C THR A 91 -3.38 -14.62 -0.42
N ILE A 92 -2.11 -14.70 0.03
CA ILE A 92 -1.09 -13.69 -0.30
C ILE A 92 -1.03 -13.47 -1.81
N ASP A 93 -0.99 -12.21 -2.22
CA ASP A 93 -0.90 -11.90 -3.66
C ASP A 93 0.41 -12.44 -4.24
N PRO A 94 0.37 -13.15 -5.39
CA PRO A 94 1.57 -13.66 -6.07
C PRO A 94 2.59 -12.57 -6.42
N LEU A 95 2.17 -11.32 -6.52
CA LEU A 95 3.07 -10.17 -6.74
C LEU A 95 3.91 -9.83 -5.50
N MET A 96 3.55 -10.33 -4.31
CA MET A 96 4.32 -10.18 -3.07
C MET A 96 5.52 -11.14 -3.01
N LYS A 97 6.36 -11.13 -4.03
CA LYS A 97 7.47 -12.09 -4.28
C LYS A 97 8.48 -12.20 -3.13
N LYS A 98 8.62 -11.16 -2.31
CA LYS A 98 9.60 -11.11 -1.20
C LYS A 98 9.01 -11.50 0.16
N VAL A 99 7.77 -11.99 0.21
CA VAL A 99 7.11 -12.37 1.48
C VAL A 99 7.89 -13.45 2.24
N SER A 100 8.50 -14.41 1.55
CA SER A 100 9.32 -15.45 2.19
C SER A 100 10.58 -14.92 2.89
N LEU A 101 11.03 -13.73 2.48
CA LEU A 101 12.15 -13.00 3.12
C LEU A 101 11.66 -12.04 4.21
N GLY A 102 10.35 -11.96 4.43
CA GLY A 102 9.72 -11.01 5.35
C GLY A 102 9.65 -9.58 4.79
N GLY A 103 10.01 -9.36 3.52
CA GLY A 103 9.92 -8.06 2.87
C GLY A 103 11.07 -7.76 1.91
N VAL A 104 11.05 -6.55 1.34
CA VAL A 104 11.97 -6.15 0.25
C VAL A 104 13.36 -5.73 0.74
N LYS A 105 13.57 -5.61 2.04
CA LYS A 105 14.86 -5.31 2.70
C LYS A 105 15.52 -4.02 2.21
N LEU A 106 14.79 -2.91 2.31
CA LEU A 106 15.31 -1.60 1.97
C LEU A 106 16.36 -1.12 2.98
N SER A 107 17.44 -0.54 2.49
CA SER A 107 18.41 0.20 3.31
C SER A 107 17.79 1.50 3.88
N THR A 108 18.45 2.10 4.86
CA THR A 108 18.01 3.38 5.44
C THR A 108 17.87 4.47 4.37
N GLN A 109 18.82 4.55 3.44
CA GLN A 109 18.76 5.53 2.35
C GLN A 109 17.58 5.27 1.41
N GLU A 110 17.36 4.02 0.99
CA GLU A 110 16.23 3.65 0.12
C GLU A 110 14.87 3.93 0.77
N LYS A 111 14.74 3.71 2.08
CA LYS A 111 13.53 4.09 2.84
C LYS A 111 13.30 5.61 2.83
N SER A 112 14.37 6.38 3.01
CA SER A 112 14.32 7.85 2.97
C SER A 112 13.93 8.35 1.58
N ASP A 113 14.55 7.80 0.52
CA ASP A 113 14.26 8.18 -0.87
C ASP A 113 12.83 7.83 -1.27
N LEU A 114 12.36 6.63 -0.88
CA LEU A 114 10.97 6.21 -1.11
C LEU A 114 9.98 7.15 -0.39
N LYS A 115 10.26 7.52 0.87
CA LYS A 115 9.43 8.48 1.58
C LYS A 115 9.38 9.84 0.87
N ALA A 116 10.54 10.36 0.44
CA ALA A 116 10.61 11.62 -0.29
C ALA A 116 9.80 11.57 -1.58
N PHE A 117 9.89 10.46 -2.33
CA PHE A 117 9.07 10.23 -3.52
C PHE A 117 7.57 10.25 -3.18
N LEU A 118 7.12 9.49 -2.16
CA LEU A 118 5.71 9.44 -1.76
C LEU A 118 5.18 10.82 -1.37
N LEU A 119 5.97 11.61 -0.66
CA LEU A 119 5.61 12.98 -0.28
C LEU A 119 5.53 13.93 -1.50
N SER A 120 6.32 13.69 -2.55
CA SER A 120 6.25 14.47 -3.79
C SER A 120 4.95 14.29 -4.58
N LEU A 121 4.16 13.25 -4.28
CA LEU A 121 2.84 13.01 -4.86
C LEU A 121 1.73 13.81 -4.18
N SER A 122 2.08 14.75 -3.31
CA SER A 122 1.13 15.61 -2.57
C SER A 122 0.73 16.83 -3.39
N ASP A 123 -0.55 17.15 -3.35
CA ASP A 123 -1.16 18.29 -4.05
C ASP A 123 -2.00 19.09 -3.03
N SER A 124 -1.37 20.12 -2.45
CA SER A 124 -2.00 20.97 -1.46
C SER A 124 -3.11 21.85 -2.04
N GLU A 125 -3.01 22.23 -3.32
CA GLU A 125 -4.05 23.04 -3.98
C GLU A 125 -5.33 22.22 -4.15
N PHE A 126 -5.21 20.93 -4.53
CA PHE A 126 -6.35 20.03 -4.63
C PHE A 126 -7.09 19.90 -3.30
N ILE A 127 -6.38 19.64 -2.20
CA ILE A 127 -7.02 19.41 -0.90
C ILE A 127 -7.55 20.67 -0.24
N SER A 128 -7.04 21.85 -0.60
CA SER A 128 -7.54 23.14 -0.08
C SER A 128 -8.58 23.80 -0.98
N ASN A 129 -8.89 23.21 -2.13
CA ASN A 129 -9.84 23.79 -3.09
C ASN A 129 -11.26 23.81 -2.50
N PRO A 130 -11.90 24.99 -2.36
CA PRO A 130 -13.24 25.10 -1.79
C PRO A 130 -14.30 24.26 -2.52
N ALA A 131 -14.11 24.00 -3.83
CA ALA A 131 -15.04 23.19 -4.62
C ALA A 131 -15.08 21.70 -4.18
N PHE A 132 -14.07 21.23 -3.43
CA PHE A 132 -13.96 19.85 -2.95
C PHE A 132 -14.10 19.75 -1.41
N GLN A 133 -14.33 20.88 -0.73
CA GLN A 133 -14.58 20.87 0.71
C GLN A 133 -16.02 20.44 0.99
N LYS A 134 -16.19 19.70 2.09
CA LYS A 134 -17.53 19.34 2.57
C LYS A 134 -18.24 20.60 3.07
N GLU A 135 -19.47 20.82 2.61
CA GLU A 135 -20.37 21.84 3.17
C GLU A 135 -20.70 21.56 4.64
#